data_b2d49fca249e6c873f9bbfd9a3f2b7ce
#
_entry.id   b2d49fca249e6c873f9bbfd9a3f2b7ce
#
_cell.length_a   1.000
_cell.length_b   1.000
_cell.length_c   1.000
_cell.angle_alpha   90.00
_cell.angle_beta   90.00
_cell.angle_gamma   90.00
#
_symmetry.space_group_name_H-M   'P 1'
#
loop_
_entity.id
_entity.type
_entity.pdbx_description
1 polymer ?
#
loop_
_entity_poly.entity_id
_entity_poly.type
_entity_poly.pdbx_seq_one_letter_code
_entity_poly.pdbx_strand_id
1 'polypeptide(L)'
;MHDANSIVIPFIYAKIAVKHIEDLDKTSKQRIKTAIEKLPFGDIKNLKGYQNDYRLRVGNFRVLFSLENDIITVKDVLPRGQAYKRI
;
A
#
# COMPACT_ATOMS: atom_id res chain seq x y z
N MET A 1 19.35 7.58 15.57
CA MET A 1 19.33 7.43 14.95
C MET A 1 19.27 7.17 14.08
N HIS A 2 19.30 7.35 14.03
CA HIS A 2 19.13 7.17 13.16
C HIS A 2 19.29 6.89 12.26
N ASP A 3 19.22 6.88 12.28
CA ASP A 3 19.46 6.60 11.37
C ASP A 3 19.56 6.53 10.45
N ALA A 4 19.77 6.78 10.60
CA ALA A 4 19.98 6.85 9.76
C ALA A 4 20.32 6.53 8.89
N ASN A 5 20.60 6.70 8.81
CA ASN A 5 20.98 6.14 7.83
C ASN A 5 20.34 5.54 7.08
N SER A 6 20.10 5.90 7.27
CA SER A 6 19.30 4.85 6.86
C SER A 6 18.56 5.19 5.59
N ILE A 7 18.30 4.20 4.80
CA ILE A 7 17.60 4.37 3.56
C ILE A 7 16.13 4.55 3.88
N VAL A 8 15.62 5.73 3.61
CA VAL A 8 14.20 6.01 3.79
C VAL A 8 13.56 6.03 2.41
N ILE A 9 12.63 5.10 2.19
CA ILE A 9 11.88 5.08 0.95
C ILE A 9 10.72 6.04 1.11
N PRO A 10 10.62 7.08 0.25
CA PRO A 10 9.51 8.02 0.35
C PRO A 10 8.17 7.34 0.04
N PHE A 11 7.16 7.69 0.80
CA PHE A 11 5.80 7.21 0.60
C PHE A 11 4.91 8.37 0.21
N ILE A 12 4.13 8.17 -0.84
CA ILE A 12 3.13 9.14 -1.29
C ILE A 12 1.78 8.44 -1.22
N TYR A 13 0.77 9.14 -0.72
CA TYR A 13 -0.58 8.59 -0.61
C TYR A 13 -1.51 9.37 -1.51
N ALA A 14 -2.22 8.67 -2.39
CA ALA A 14 -3.29 9.27 -3.15
C ALA A 14 -4.41 9.67 -2.19
N LYS A 15 -5.15 10.73 -2.53
CA LYS A 15 -6.23 11.21 -1.66
C LYS A 15 -7.27 10.14 -1.38
N ILE A 16 -7.62 9.36 -2.39
CA ILE A 16 -8.61 8.31 -2.21
C ILE A 16 -8.11 7.23 -1.26
N ALA A 17 -6.81 6.94 -1.29
CA ALA A 17 -6.24 5.97 -0.38
C ALA A 17 -6.34 6.46 1.07
N VAL A 18 -6.01 7.73 1.30
CA VAL A 18 -6.11 8.32 2.63
C VAL A 18 -7.54 8.24 3.14
N LYS A 19 -8.49 8.61 2.28
CA LYS A 19 -9.90 8.58 2.65
C LYS A 19 -10.34 7.17 3.04
N HIS A 20 -9.98 6.19 2.24
CA HIS A 20 -10.39 4.81 2.51
C HIS A 20 -9.75 4.29 3.80
N ILE A 21 -8.50 4.65 4.05
CA ILE A 21 -7.84 4.25 5.30
C ILE A 21 -8.54 4.88 6.49
N GLU A 22 -8.88 6.16 6.40
CA GLU A 22 -9.52 6.87 7.50
C GLU A 22 -10.92 6.36 7.79
N ASP A 23 -11.58 5.77 6.79
CA ASP A 23 -12.92 5.22 6.97
C ASP A 23 -12.90 3.83 7.61
N LEU A 24 -11.73 3.25 7.81
CA LEU A 24 -11.62 1.92 8.41
C LEU A 24 -11.76 1.99 9.91
N ASP A 25 -12.14 0.85 10.51
CA ASP A 25 -12.12 0.73 11.95
C ASP A 25 -10.66 0.83 12.45
N LYS A 26 -10.51 1.10 13.74
CA LYS A 26 -9.20 1.35 14.33
C LYS A 26 -8.22 0.19 14.12
N THR A 27 -8.70 -1.03 14.31
CA THR A 27 -7.86 -2.21 14.18
C THR A 27 -7.37 -2.40 12.76
N SER A 28 -8.29 -2.30 11.78
CA SER A 28 -7.94 -2.45 10.37
C SER A 28 -6.99 -1.35 9.93
N LYS A 29 -7.27 -0.12 10.35
CA LYS A 29 -6.42 1.03 10.03
C LYS A 29 -4.99 0.78 10.51
N GLN A 30 -4.82 0.31 11.74
CA GLN A 30 -3.51 0.05 12.31
C GLN A 30 -2.78 -1.05 11.54
N ARG A 31 -3.49 -2.12 11.20
CA ARG A 31 -2.89 -3.24 10.49
C ARG A 31 -2.41 -2.82 9.11
N ILE A 32 -3.22 -2.02 8.42
CA ILE A 32 -2.86 -1.56 7.08
C ILE A 32 -1.67 -0.61 7.15
N LYS A 33 -1.67 0.33 8.08
CA LYS A 33 -0.54 1.25 8.20
C LYS A 33 0.76 0.50 8.51
N THR A 34 0.70 -0.46 9.42
CA THR A 34 1.87 -1.25 9.76
C THR A 34 2.38 -2.02 8.54
N ALA A 35 1.47 -2.61 7.76
CA ALA A 35 1.85 -3.35 6.58
C ALA A 35 2.47 -2.46 5.51
N ILE A 36 1.92 -1.26 5.32
CA ILE A 36 2.46 -0.30 4.36
C ILE A 36 3.88 0.12 4.75
N GLU A 37 4.10 0.33 6.04
CA GLU A 37 5.42 0.74 6.53
C GLU A 37 6.49 -0.32 6.31
N LYS A 38 6.08 -1.57 6.11
CA LYS A 38 7.02 -2.65 5.83
C LYS A 38 7.32 -2.82 4.35
N LEU A 39 6.67 -2.06 3.49
CA LEU A 39 6.94 -2.17 2.06
C LEU A 39 8.41 -1.86 1.79
N PRO A 40 9.05 -2.53 0.85
CA PRO A 40 8.47 -3.46 -0.13
C PRO A 40 8.34 -4.91 0.34
N PHE A 41 8.32 -5.16 1.63
CA PHE A 41 8.19 -6.52 2.16
C PHE A 41 6.73 -6.80 2.49
N GLY A 42 6.31 -8.06 2.32
CA GLY A 42 4.96 -8.48 2.61
C GLY A 42 4.43 -9.41 1.52
N ASP A 43 3.12 -9.67 1.59
CA ASP A 43 2.45 -10.51 0.60
C ASP A 43 2.10 -9.66 -0.62
N ILE A 44 3.09 -9.52 -1.50
CA ILE A 44 3.05 -8.60 -2.63
C ILE A 44 3.01 -9.37 -3.94
N LYS A 45 2.18 -8.91 -4.85
CA LYS A 45 2.09 -9.49 -6.18
C LYS A 45 2.03 -8.37 -7.20
N ASN A 46 2.81 -8.53 -8.27
CA ASN A 46 2.77 -7.60 -9.40
C ASN A 46 1.45 -7.76 -10.13
N LEU A 47 0.82 -6.66 -10.48
CA LEU A 47 -0.43 -6.70 -11.20
C LEU A 47 -0.19 -7.03 -12.66
N LYS A 48 -0.93 -8.00 -13.17
CA LYS A 48 -0.77 -8.46 -14.53
C LYS A 48 -1.06 -7.33 -15.51
N GLY A 49 -0.14 -7.11 -16.44
CA GLY A 49 -0.28 -6.05 -17.44
C GLY A 49 0.16 -4.68 -16.96
N TYR A 50 0.60 -4.55 -15.72
CA TYR A 50 1.03 -3.28 -15.15
C TYR A 50 2.44 -3.42 -14.62
N GLN A 51 3.37 -2.74 -15.24
CA GLN A 51 4.78 -2.95 -14.98
C GLN A 51 5.22 -2.58 -13.57
N ASN A 52 4.72 -1.47 -13.05
CA ASN A 52 5.16 -0.96 -11.75
C ASN A 52 4.08 -0.96 -10.69
N ASP A 53 2.96 -1.61 -10.98
CA ASP A 53 1.83 -1.65 -10.06
C ASP A 53 1.75 -2.99 -9.35
N TYR A 54 1.47 -2.90 -8.05
CA TYR A 54 1.47 -4.07 -7.18
C TYR A 54 0.27 -4.03 -6.26
N ARG A 55 -0.04 -5.19 -5.70
CA ARG A 55 -1.00 -5.27 -4.61
C ARG A 55 -0.32 -5.89 -3.40
N LEU A 56 -0.62 -5.32 -2.25
CA LEU A 56 -0.21 -5.84 -0.95
C LEU A 56 -1.46 -6.41 -0.28
N ARG A 57 -1.41 -7.66 0.08
CA ARG A 57 -2.51 -8.32 0.77
C ARG A 57 -2.38 -8.12 2.28
N VAL A 58 -3.42 -7.56 2.89
CA VAL A 58 -3.46 -7.33 4.33
C VAL A 58 -4.83 -7.81 4.84
N GLY A 59 -4.87 -9.07 5.30
CA GLY A 59 -6.14 -9.64 5.75
C GLY A 59 -7.19 -9.61 4.66
N ASN A 60 -8.31 -8.96 4.93
CA ASN A 60 -9.40 -8.83 3.96
C ASN A 60 -9.28 -7.61 3.07
N PHE A 61 -8.15 -6.96 3.09
CA PHE A 61 -7.93 -5.74 2.30
C PHE A 61 -6.82 -5.94 1.30
N ARG A 62 -6.85 -5.09 0.28
CA ARG A 62 -5.78 -5.02 -0.72
C ARG A 62 -5.31 -3.60 -0.80
N VAL A 63 -4.01 -3.41 -0.69
CA VAL A 63 -3.38 -2.09 -0.86
C VAL A 63 -2.79 -2.07 -2.26
N LEU A 64 -3.26 -1.14 -3.07
CA LEU A 64 -2.74 -0.96 -4.42
C LEU A 64 -1.66 0.11 -4.37
N PHE A 65 -0.49 -0.22 -4.87
CA PHE A 65 0.61 0.74 -4.84
C PHE A 65 1.50 0.57 -6.06
N SER A 66 2.25 1.60 -6.36
CA SER A 66 3.27 1.53 -7.38
C SER A 66 4.63 1.76 -6.75
N LEU A 67 5.65 1.17 -7.36
CA LEU A 67 7.04 1.40 -6.97
C LEU A 67 7.77 1.84 -8.22
N GLU A 68 8.19 3.09 -8.24
CA GLU A 68 8.80 3.70 -9.42
C GLU A 68 9.79 4.75 -8.95
N ASN A 69 11.01 4.71 -9.48
CA ASN A 69 12.08 5.64 -9.11
C ASN A 69 12.30 5.68 -7.61
N ASP A 70 12.21 4.51 -6.97
CA ASP A 70 12.39 4.36 -5.52
C ASP A 70 11.35 5.11 -4.70
N ILE A 71 10.19 5.43 -5.30
CA ILE A 71 9.08 6.06 -4.61
C ILE A 71 7.91 5.09 -4.59
N ILE A 72 7.32 4.90 -3.41
CA ILE A 72 6.12 4.08 -3.26
C ILE A 72 4.92 5.00 -3.21
N THR A 73 4.00 4.82 -4.16
CA THR A 73 2.75 5.56 -4.18
C THR A 73 1.61 4.63 -3.82
N VAL A 74 0.98 4.87 -2.68
CA VAL A 74 -0.18 4.10 -2.26
C VAL A 74 -1.38 4.67 -2.99
N LYS A 75 -1.90 3.91 -3.94
CA LYS A 75 -2.95 4.38 -4.83
C LYS A 75 -4.35 4.20 -4.26
N ASP A 76 -4.56 3.09 -3.56
CA ASP A 76 -5.88 2.82 -3.00
C ASP A 76 -5.77 1.70 -1.96
N VAL A 77 -6.78 1.63 -1.11
CA VAL A 77 -6.95 0.55 -0.15
C VAL A 77 -8.40 0.11 -0.27
N LEU A 78 -8.59 -1.16 -0.66
CA LEU A 78 -9.91 -1.67 -0.99
C LEU A 78 -10.17 -3.00 -0.31
N PRO A 79 -11.44 -3.30 0.00
CA PRO A 79 -11.80 -4.63 0.48
C PRO A 79 -11.51 -5.68 -0.58
N ARG A 80 -11.29 -6.90 -0.13
CA ARG A 80 -11.10 -8.03 -1.01
C ARG A 80 -12.20 -8.09 -2.07
N GLY A 81 -11.80 -8.36 -3.30
CA GLY A 81 -12.74 -8.48 -4.41
C GLY A 81 -12.96 -7.19 -5.16
N GLN A 82 -12.91 -6.04 -4.48
CA GLN A 82 -13.08 -4.76 -5.15
C GLN A 82 -11.78 -4.25 -5.77
N ALA A 83 -10.65 -4.61 -5.16
CA ALA A 83 -9.36 -4.13 -5.63
C ALA A 83 -9.11 -4.48 -7.10
N TYR A 84 -9.55 -5.67 -7.50
CA TYR A 84 -9.31 -6.13 -8.86
C TYR A 84 -10.24 -5.51 -9.89
N LYS A 85 -11.34 -4.95 -9.44
CA LYS A 85 -12.29 -4.32 -10.36
C LYS A 85 -11.86 -2.93 -10.77
N ARG A 86 -10.92 -2.36 -10.04
CA ARG A 86 -10.48 -0.99 -10.29
C ARG A 86 -9.28 -0.90 -11.21
N ILE A 87 -8.78 -2.05 -11.63
CA ILE A 87 -7.58 -2.12 -12.48
C ILE A 87 -7.90 -2.59 -13.87
#